data_49c03388f96b11e75acc2de273946782
#
_entry.id   49c03388f96b11e75acc2de273946782
#
_cell.length_a   1.000
_cell.length_b   1.000
_cell.length_c   1.000
_cell.angle_alpha   90.00
_cell.angle_beta   90.00
_cell.angle_gamma   90.00
#
_symmetry.space_group_name_H-M   'P 1'
#
loop_
_entity.id
_entity.type
_entity.pdbx_description
1 polymer ?
#
loop_
_entity_poly.entity_id
_entity_poly.type
_entity_poly.pdbx_seq_one_letter_code
_entity_poly.pdbx_strand_id
1 'polypeptide(L)'
;MKNQLIQGIPTNRHEEALKNLSIQLQEKKVIIRLLTKGSLHAKLYLLYRNDPVSPVIAYLGSSNLTSSGLSNHGELNIDITDQDACKKLASWFQQRWEDNFCLDVSDDLISAINESWVNGDLPYNIYMKIIYHLSKEARSGIQEFSIPADFGNRLFAFQKAAVQIATQYLNKRGGVFIGDVVGLGKTLMATAVARIMEDDLGIETLIICPKNLENMWEDYRLKYRLRAKVLPFSKVITELPTMQRFRQVLIDESHNLRNPKGKRYKVIKEYIEKNDSKCILLSATPYNKSFIDLSAQLRLFIQDDDMLGIKPEKQIYQDGGITKFVQKYGFAPESISAFEKSDNADDWRDLMRLFLVRRTRGFIQQHYAKTDPSNGRKYLDLEDGQKSYFPARQPKTMKYSFDEAMEDQYSKLFSQEVVDIISNLHLARYGLGSYLSDIKNIKLNTEEKEIIENLSRAGQRLKGFCRTSLFKRLESSGYVFIKSVERHILRNYVFLYALEQNLPLPIGTQDLGIFDPVLSDQEYDFINDANDNEIENNEFVNEVQDKYVKSNLKKEASNIYGLYKNKGGKSFRWVRSNLFKTLLMQHLNDDNQALE
;
A
#
# COMPACT_ATOMS: atom_id res chain seq x y z
N MET A 1 3.52 39.28 -0.95
CA MET A 1 2.18 39.45 -1.51
C MET A 1 2.19 39.45 -3.04
N LYS A 2 2.84 40.42 -3.75
CA LYS A 2 2.93 40.40 -5.23
C LYS A 2 3.41 39.05 -5.77
N ASN A 3 4.49 38.49 -5.23
CA ASN A 3 5.03 37.17 -5.63
C ASN A 3 4.08 36.00 -5.31
N GLN A 4 3.28 36.08 -4.25
CA GLN A 4 2.29 35.06 -3.88
C GLN A 4 1.06 35.12 -4.79
N LEU A 5 0.64 36.30 -5.23
CA LEU A 5 -0.43 36.46 -6.23
C LEU A 5 0.02 36.01 -7.62
N ILE A 6 1.27 36.26 -7.98
CA ILE A 6 1.87 35.81 -9.25
C ILE A 6 2.10 34.28 -9.23
N GLN A 7 2.41 33.70 -8.07
CA GLN A 7 2.66 32.26 -7.87
C GLN A 7 1.41 31.48 -7.45
N GLY A 8 0.26 32.15 -7.30
CA GLY A 8 -1.01 31.56 -6.88
C GLY A 8 -1.48 30.46 -7.83
N ILE A 9 -2.30 29.56 -7.28
CA ILE A 9 -2.79 28.38 -7.95
C ILE A 9 -3.99 28.72 -8.82
N PRO A 10 -3.89 28.70 -10.15
CA PRO A 10 -5.00 29.00 -11.02
C PRO A 10 -5.92 27.79 -11.21
N THR A 11 -7.04 27.77 -10.49
CA THR A 11 -8.23 27.05 -10.93
C THR A 11 -9.16 28.06 -11.59
N ASN A 12 -10.04 27.63 -12.51
CA ASN A 12 -11.04 28.53 -13.11
C ASN A 12 -11.82 29.34 -12.07
N ARG A 13 -12.13 28.72 -10.92
CA ARG A 13 -12.80 29.36 -9.78
C ARG A 13 -11.93 30.46 -9.13
N HIS A 14 -10.61 30.24 -9.01
CA HIS A 14 -9.70 31.25 -8.45
C HIS A 14 -9.46 32.40 -9.43
N GLU A 15 -9.45 32.14 -10.74
CA GLU A 15 -9.35 33.17 -11.77
C GLU A 15 -10.55 34.09 -11.73
N GLU A 16 -11.76 33.54 -11.70
CA GLU A 16 -12.99 34.28 -11.59
C GLU A 16 -13.06 35.10 -10.29
N ALA A 17 -12.66 34.50 -9.16
CA ALA A 17 -12.60 35.15 -7.87
C ALA A 17 -11.63 36.36 -7.87
N LEU A 18 -10.43 36.20 -8.47
CA LEU A 18 -9.45 37.29 -8.57
C LEU A 18 -9.91 38.42 -9.52
N LYS A 19 -10.54 38.06 -10.65
CA LYS A 19 -11.17 39.06 -11.55
C LYS A 19 -12.24 39.85 -10.82
N ASN A 20 -13.13 39.16 -10.10
CA ASN A 20 -14.19 39.82 -9.32
C ASN A 20 -13.61 40.69 -8.20
N LEU A 21 -12.54 40.25 -7.52
CA LEU A 21 -11.86 41.06 -6.51
C LEU A 21 -11.23 42.30 -7.12
N SER A 22 -10.58 42.20 -8.29
CA SER A 22 -10.01 43.36 -8.99
C SER A 22 -11.11 44.40 -9.34
N ILE A 23 -12.26 43.95 -9.84
CA ILE A 23 -13.40 44.81 -10.14
C ILE A 23 -13.92 45.50 -8.86
N GLN A 24 -14.10 44.74 -7.78
CA GLN A 24 -14.61 45.30 -6.51
C GLN A 24 -13.64 46.30 -5.88
N LEU A 25 -12.31 46.08 -6.01
CA LEU A 25 -11.31 47.05 -5.59
C LEU A 25 -11.35 48.32 -6.45
N GLN A 26 -11.48 48.20 -7.78
CA GLN A 26 -11.61 49.34 -8.70
C GLN A 26 -12.87 50.16 -8.42
N GLU A 27 -13.99 49.51 -8.13
CA GLU A 27 -15.26 50.16 -7.78
C GLU A 27 -15.30 50.67 -6.33
N LYS A 28 -14.18 50.51 -5.57
CA LYS A 28 -14.07 50.85 -4.14
C LYS A 28 -15.13 50.19 -3.24
N LYS A 29 -15.70 49.09 -3.69
CA LYS A 29 -16.60 48.26 -2.86
C LYS A 29 -15.83 47.46 -1.82
N VAL A 30 -14.57 47.18 -2.09
CA VAL A 30 -13.62 46.56 -1.16
C VAL A 30 -12.41 47.47 -1.03
N ILE A 31 -11.97 47.70 0.20
CA ILE A 31 -10.75 48.46 0.51
C ILE A 31 -9.89 47.56 1.37
N ILE A 32 -8.62 47.42 1.00
CA ILE A 32 -7.67 46.58 1.73
C ILE A 32 -6.53 47.47 2.24
N ARG A 33 -6.32 47.42 3.55
CA ARG A 33 -5.24 48.14 4.21
C ARG A 33 -4.32 47.18 4.96
N LEU A 34 -3.04 47.48 4.96
CA LEU A 34 -2.00 46.73 5.62
C LEU A 34 -1.44 47.52 6.80
N LEU A 35 -1.60 46.97 8.03
CA LEU A 35 -0.97 47.55 9.20
C LEU A 35 0.50 47.09 9.25
N THR A 36 1.42 48.08 9.15
CA THR A 36 2.88 47.83 9.09
C THR A 36 3.57 47.91 10.45
N LYS A 37 2.86 48.40 11.48
CA LYS A 37 3.38 48.54 12.83
C LYS A 37 2.99 47.36 13.71
N GLY A 38 3.94 46.48 14.01
CA GLY A 38 3.75 45.33 14.87
C GLY A 38 2.96 44.17 14.21
N SER A 39 2.74 43.10 14.93
CA SER A 39 1.92 41.97 14.47
C SER A 39 0.49 42.10 14.99
N LEU A 40 -0.50 42.21 14.09
CA LEU A 40 -1.90 42.19 14.43
C LEU A 40 -2.46 40.77 14.27
N HIS A 41 -2.91 40.16 15.36
CA HIS A 41 -3.48 38.81 15.35
C HIS A 41 -4.96 38.77 15.76
N ALA A 42 -5.65 39.92 15.71
CA ALA A 42 -7.06 40.00 16.01
C ALA A 42 -7.94 39.51 14.84
N LYS A 43 -8.99 38.75 15.15
CA LYS A 43 -10.03 38.32 14.24
C LYS A 43 -11.33 38.93 14.71
N LEU A 44 -11.62 40.11 14.17
CA LEU A 44 -12.81 40.91 14.48
C LEU A 44 -13.58 41.17 13.19
N TYR A 45 -14.85 40.81 13.17
CA TYR A 45 -15.79 41.11 12.09
C TYR A 45 -16.84 42.04 12.62
N LEU A 46 -17.03 43.20 11.99
CA LEU A 46 -18.05 44.17 12.31
C LEU A 46 -19.05 44.24 11.15
N LEU A 47 -20.29 43.89 11.43
CA LEU A 47 -21.38 43.93 10.47
C LEU A 47 -22.27 45.11 10.79
N TYR A 48 -22.32 46.09 9.89
CA TYR A 48 -23.19 47.25 9.96
C TYR A 48 -24.50 46.94 9.24
N ARG A 49 -25.63 47.16 9.93
CA ARG A 49 -26.97 46.85 9.43
C ARG A 49 -27.87 48.08 9.51
N ASN A 50 -28.86 48.11 8.65
CA ASN A 50 -29.89 49.12 8.72
C ASN A 50 -31.01 48.68 9.70
N ASP A 51 -30.64 48.54 10.98
CA ASP A 51 -31.50 48.08 12.07
C ASP A 51 -31.39 49.12 13.22
N PRO A 52 -32.50 49.75 13.65
CA PRO A 52 -32.44 50.78 14.68
C PRO A 52 -32.11 50.23 16.07
N VAL A 53 -32.35 48.96 16.34
CA VAL A 53 -32.10 48.33 17.65
C VAL A 53 -30.70 47.78 17.73
N SER A 54 -30.24 47.14 16.68
CA SER A 54 -28.92 46.48 16.61
C SER A 54 -28.19 46.88 15.33
N PRO A 55 -27.77 48.16 15.18
CA PRO A 55 -27.12 48.64 13.97
C PRO A 55 -25.75 48.03 13.72
N VAL A 56 -25.06 47.50 14.76
CA VAL A 56 -23.78 46.85 14.62
C VAL A 56 -23.80 45.50 15.36
N ILE A 57 -23.31 44.45 14.73
CA ILE A 57 -23.00 43.17 15.36
C ILE A 57 -21.51 42.93 15.19
N ALA A 58 -20.84 42.51 16.25
CA ALA A 58 -19.45 42.15 16.21
C ALA A 58 -19.29 40.63 16.42
N TYR A 59 -18.38 40.03 15.66
CA TYR A 59 -17.91 38.66 15.90
C TYR A 59 -16.43 38.71 16.26
N LEU A 60 -16.08 38.11 17.38
CA LEU A 60 -14.70 38.05 17.88
C LEU A 60 -14.35 36.62 18.20
N GLY A 61 -13.19 36.16 17.76
CA GLY A 61 -12.77 34.76 18.01
C GLY A 61 -11.45 34.37 17.39
N SER A 62 -11.28 33.07 17.20
CA SER A 62 -10.06 32.49 16.64
C SER A 62 -10.11 32.29 15.12
N SER A 63 -11.30 32.35 14.51
CA SER A 63 -11.49 32.07 13.08
C SER A 63 -10.85 33.10 12.16
N ASN A 64 -10.00 32.65 11.26
CA ASN A 64 -9.57 33.46 10.11
C ASN A 64 -10.65 33.49 9.02
N LEU A 65 -10.66 34.53 8.19
CA LEU A 65 -11.55 34.64 7.03
C LEU A 65 -11.06 33.73 5.89
N THR A 66 -11.12 32.41 6.15
CA THR A 66 -10.78 31.36 5.20
C THR A 66 -11.89 30.33 5.18
N SER A 67 -12.01 29.55 4.09
CA SER A 67 -13.00 28.48 4.00
C SER A 67 -12.86 27.48 5.15
N SER A 68 -11.62 27.10 5.48
CA SER A 68 -11.32 26.18 6.59
C SER A 68 -11.66 26.77 7.96
N GLY A 69 -11.33 28.06 8.19
CA GLY A 69 -11.61 28.74 9.45
C GLY A 69 -13.09 29.00 9.69
N LEU A 70 -13.91 29.05 8.62
CA LEU A 70 -15.35 29.29 8.72
C LEU A 70 -16.18 27.99 8.75
N SER A 71 -15.65 26.84 8.32
CA SER A 71 -16.44 25.62 8.14
C SER A 71 -15.82 24.33 8.67
N ASN A 72 -14.49 24.19 8.71
CA ASN A 72 -13.84 22.88 8.89
C ASN A 72 -12.91 22.75 10.11
N HIS A 73 -12.64 23.85 10.84
CA HIS A 73 -11.81 23.80 12.05
C HIS A 73 -12.66 24.03 13.29
N GLY A 74 -12.25 23.41 14.40
CA GLY A 74 -12.84 23.62 15.73
C GLY A 74 -12.51 25.01 16.28
N GLU A 75 -13.06 26.06 15.66
CA GLU A 75 -12.83 27.45 16.00
C GLU A 75 -13.89 27.95 16.98
N LEU A 76 -13.48 28.79 17.90
CA LEU A 76 -14.39 29.42 18.85
C LEU A 76 -14.61 30.87 18.48
N ASN A 77 -15.85 31.24 18.18
CA ASN A 77 -16.27 32.60 17.94
C ASN A 77 -17.44 32.96 18.85
N ILE A 78 -17.51 34.22 19.25
CA ILE A 78 -18.62 34.78 19.99
C ILE A 78 -19.24 35.93 19.21
N ASP A 79 -20.54 35.94 19.13
CA ASP A 79 -21.32 37.08 18.64
C ASP A 79 -21.58 38.08 19.78
N ILE A 80 -21.41 39.34 19.49
CA ILE A 80 -21.61 40.44 20.42
C ILE A 80 -22.69 41.36 19.83
N THR A 81 -23.83 41.42 20.49
CA THR A 81 -24.99 42.23 20.10
C THR A 81 -25.17 43.44 21.02
N ASP A 82 -24.48 43.48 22.16
CA ASP A 82 -24.45 44.62 23.04
C ASP A 82 -23.88 45.86 22.32
N GLN A 83 -24.65 46.93 22.21
CA GLN A 83 -24.30 48.10 21.41
C GLN A 83 -23.17 48.94 22.01
N ASP A 84 -22.98 48.92 23.32
CA ASP A 84 -21.83 49.60 23.94
C ASP A 84 -20.52 48.85 23.65
N ALA A 85 -20.56 47.54 23.79
CA ALA A 85 -19.41 46.68 23.40
C ALA A 85 -19.09 46.79 21.90
N CYS A 86 -20.11 46.78 21.03
CA CYS A 86 -19.94 46.96 19.58
C CYS A 86 -19.30 48.29 19.22
N LYS A 87 -19.74 49.41 19.87
CA LYS A 87 -19.15 50.74 19.67
C LYS A 87 -17.68 50.79 20.08
N LYS A 88 -17.32 50.16 21.20
CA LYS A 88 -15.91 50.07 21.66
C LYS A 88 -15.06 49.31 20.65
N LEU A 89 -15.55 48.18 20.13
CA LEU A 89 -14.86 47.39 19.12
C LEU A 89 -14.74 48.13 17.78
N ALA A 90 -15.78 48.84 17.38
CA ALA A 90 -15.76 49.68 16.18
C ALA A 90 -14.76 50.84 16.32
N SER A 91 -14.73 51.51 17.48
CA SER A 91 -13.73 52.54 17.77
C SER A 91 -12.30 51.99 17.78
N TRP A 92 -12.11 50.81 18.37
CA TRP A 92 -10.82 50.11 18.34
C TRP A 92 -10.36 49.79 16.92
N PHE A 93 -11.27 49.38 16.05
CA PHE A 93 -10.99 49.12 14.63
C PHE A 93 -10.67 50.42 13.89
N GLN A 94 -11.48 51.45 14.08
CA GLN A 94 -11.32 52.75 13.40
C GLN A 94 -9.97 53.41 13.73
N GLN A 95 -9.55 53.37 14.99
CA GLN A 95 -8.25 53.90 15.39
C GLN A 95 -7.09 53.24 14.64
N ARG A 96 -7.17 51.92 14.37
CA ARG A 96 -6.16 51.21 13.60
C ARG A 96 -6.30 51.42 12.10
N TRP A 97 -7.50 51.59 11.65
CA TRP A 97 -7.79 51.88 10.24
C TRP A 97 -7.25 53.22 9.82
N GLU A 98 -7.30 54.22 10.68
CA GLU A 98 -6.84 55.58 10.47
C GLU A 98 -5.38 55.81 10.91
N ASP A 99 -4.71 54.79 11.46
CA ASP A 99 -3.32 54.91 11.87
C ASP A 99 -2.41 55.17 10.64
N ASN A 100 -1.45 56.06 10.80
CA ASN A 100 -0.47 56.41 9.75
C ASN A 100 0.35 55.21 9.27
N PHE A 101 0.45 54.15 10.06
CA PHE A 101 1.10 52.90 9.69
C PHE A 101 0.14 51.90 9.03
N CYS A 102 -1.10 52.24 8.79
CA CYS A 102 -2.10 51.46 8.08
C CYS A 102 -2.21 51.94 6.62
N LEU A 103 -1.45 51.32 5.74
CA LEU A 103 -1.32 51.72 4.35
C LEU A 103 -2.44 51.12 3.49
N ASP A 104 -3.04 51.92 2.63
CA ASP A 104 -3.94 51.41 1.59
C ASP A 104 -3.13 50.73 0.50
N VAL A 105 -3.41 49.46 0.26
CA VAL A 105 -2.72 48.64 -0.74
C VAL A 105 -3.65 48.22 -1.88
N SER A 106 -4.82 48.83 -1.98
CA SER A 106 -5.85 48.48 -2.96
C SER A 106 -5.36 48.63 -4.40
N ASP A 107 -4.72 49.75 -4.72
CA ASP A 107 -4.19 50.05 -6.07
C ASP A 107 -2.99 49.14 -6.42
N ASP A 108 -2.14 48.85 -5.45
CA ASP A 108 -1.02 47.89 -5.63
C ASP A 108 -1.53 46.48 -5.92
N LEU A 109 -2.65 46.09 -5.27
CA LEU A 109 -3.28 44.79 -5.52
C LEU A 109 -3.95 44.72 -6.89
N ILE A 110 -4.65 45.79 -7.31
CA ILE A 110 -5.22 45.91 -8.66
C ILE A 110 -4.10 45.74 -9.70
N SER A 111 -3.01 46.48 -9.56
CA SER A 111 -1.87 46.40 -10.46
C SER A 111 -1.28 45.00 -10.48
N ALA A 112 -1.07 44.37 -9.30
CA ALA A 112 -0.54 43.02 -9.19
C ALA A 112 -1.47 41.95 -9.81
N ILE A 113 -2.80 42.08 -9.67
CA ILE A 113 -3.77 41.17 -10.30
C ILE A 113 -3.79 41.38 -11.82
N ASN A 114 -3.75 42.62 -12.30
CA ASN A 114 -3.80 42.93 -13.73
C ASN A 114 -2.49 42.53 -14.45
N GLU A 115 -1.35 42.60 -13.78
CA GLU A 115 -0.05 42.13 -14.29
C GLU A 115 0.14 40.62 -14.17
N SER A 116 -0.76 39.95 -13.47
CA SER A 116 -0.70 38.50 -13.26
C SER A 116 -1.27 37.73 -14.46
N TRP A 117 -1.16 36.39 -14.38
CA TRP A 117 -1.73 35.46 -15.36
C TRP A 117 -3.27 35.55 -15.53
N VAL A 118 -3.96 36.24 -14.64
CA VAL A 118 -5.43 36.34 -14.62
C VAL A 118 -5.97 37.12 -15.84
N ASN A 119 -5.27 38.12 -16.33
CA ASN A 119 -5.69 38.96 -17.45
C ASN A 119 -4.90 38.71 -18.75
N GLY A 120 -4.11 37.64 -18.83
CA GLY A 120 -3.24 37.42 -19.99
C GLY A 120 -3.91 36.60 -21.10
N ASP A 121 -4.42 37.26 -22.13
CA ASP A 121 -4.93 36.63 -23.35
C ASP A 121 -3.81 36.34 -24.39
N LEU A 122 -2.56 36.69 -24.11
CA LEU A 122 -1.43 36.39 -24.99
C LEU A 122 -1.14 34.89 -25.01
N PRO A 123 -0.88 34.28 -26.20
CA PRO A 123 -0.57 32.86 -26.31
C PRO A 123 0.58 32.39 -25.40
N TYR A 124 1.55 33.23 -25.16
CA TYR A 124 2.66 32.96 -24.23
C TYR A 124 2.17 32.82 -22.77
N ASN A 125 1.25 33.68 -22.33
CA ASN A 125 0.68 33.61 -20.97
C ASN A 125 -0.18 32.37 -20.80
N ILE A 126 -0.95 31.98 -21.83
CA ILE A 126 -1.70 30.71 -21.85
C ILE A 126 -0.73 29.52 -21.77
N TYR A 127 0.35 29.55 -22.55
CA TYR A 127 1.39 28.50 -22.50
C TYR A 127 2.06 28.42 -21.10
N MET A 128 2.43 29.55 -20.52
CA MET A 128 2.97 29.59 -19.16
C MET A 128 1.95 29.14 -18.12
N LYS A 129 0.68 29.45 -18.30
CA LYS A 129 -0.43 28.99 -17.45
C LYS A 129 -0.57 27.46 -17.52
N ILE A 130 -0.51 26.88 -18.72
CA ILE A 130 -0.54 25.43 -18.93
C ILE A 130 0.67 24.77 -18.28
N ILE A 131 1.90 25.26 -18.51
CA ILE A 131 3.12 24.74 -17.88
C ILE A 131 3.05 24.87 -16.36
N TYR A 132 2.57 25.99 -15.87
CA TYR A 132 2.40 26.19 -14.43
C TYR A 132 1.43 25.17 -13.83
N HIS A 133 0.29 24.91 -14.48
CA HIS A 133 -0.64 23.87 -14.03
C HIS A 133 -0.05 22.48 -14.06
N LEU A 134 0.66 22.13 -15.13
CA LEU A 134 1.32 20.83 -15.26
C LEU A 134 2.46 20.65 -14.25
N SER A 135 3.16 21.73 -13.88
CA SER A 135 4.27 21.71 -12.92
C SER A 135 3.84 21.97 -11.46
N LYS A 136 2.58 22.30 -11.23
CA LYS A 136 2.07 22.76 -9.94
C LYS A 136 2.29 21.77 -8.81
N GLU A 137 1.96 20.51 -9.04
CA GLU A 137 2.16 19.47 -8.04
C GLU A 137 3.64 19.23 -7.71
N ALA A 138 4.51 19.36 -8.71
CA ALA A 138 5.95 19.27 -8.50
C ALA A 138 6.55 20.48 -7.74
N ARG A 139 5.95 21.65 -7.85
CA ARG A 139 6.44 22.89 -7.22
C ARG A 139 5.97 23.10 -5.78
N SER A 140 4.71 22.80 -5.50
CA SER A 140 4.13 23.11 -4.19
C SER A 140 4.67 22.27 -3.05
N GLY A 141 5.35 21.13 -3.35
CA GLY A 141 5.89 20.25 -2.35
C GLY A 141 7.40 20.32 -2.14
N ILE A 142 8.13 20.88 -3.11
CA ILE A 142 9.61 20.87 -3.08
C ILE A 142 10.16 21.84 -2.02
N GLN A 143 9.39 22.84 -1.61
CA GLN A 143 9.84 23.87 -0.67
C GLN A 143 9.37 23.68 0.78
N GLU A 144 8.37 22.81 1.01
CA GLU A 144 7.75 22.66 2.32
C GLU A 144 8.51 21.72 3.27
N PHE A 145 9.19 20.71 2.72
CA PHE A 145 9.88 19.68 3.50
C PHE A 145 11.37 19.62 3.21
N SER A 146 12.18 19.76 4.23
CA SER A 146 13.63 19.64 4.11
C SER A 146 14.07 18.20 4.33
N ILE A 147 14.98 17.72 3.48
CA ILE A 147 15.55 16.38 3.63
C ILE A 147 16.55 16.42 4.79
N PRO A 148 16.41 15.55 5.82
CA PRO A 148 17.34 15.51 6.93
C PRO A 148 18.79 15.27 6.47
N ALA A 149 19.75 15.90 7.14
CA ALA A 149 21.17 15.87 6.77
C ALA A 149 21.73 14.43 6.66
N ASP A 150 21.22 13.50 7.48
CA ASP A 150 21.61 12.08 7.48
C ASP A 150 21.35 11.39 6.12
N PHE A 151 20.43 11.92 5.33
CA PHE A 151 20.07 11.41 4.01
C PHE A 151 20.67 12.24 2.86
N GLY A 152 21.10 13.48 3.12
CA GLY A 152 21.52 14.44 2.10
C GLY A 152 22.56 13.89 1.15
N ASN A 153 23.61 13.26 1.68
CA ASN A 153 24.72 12.71 0.90
C ASN A 153 24.50 11.26 0.42
N ARG A 154 23.36 10.63 0.75
CA ARG A 154 23.06 9.23 0.41
C ARG A 154 21.97 9.07 -0.62
N LEU A 155 21.19 10.11 -0.85
CA LEU A 155 20.11 10.14 -1.84
C LEU A 155 20.59 10.81 -3.11
N PHE A 156 20.37 10.15 -4.23
CA PHE A 156 20.53 10.77 -5.55
C PHE A 156 19.48 11.88 -5.76
N ALA A 157 19.76 12.81 -6.67
CA ALA A 157 18.85 13.92 -6.98
C ALA A 157 17.43 13.47 -7.31
N PHE A 158 17.27 12.38 -8.07
CA PHE A 158 15.96 11.82 -8.37
C PHE A 158 15.24 11.24 -7.14
N GLN A 159 15.99 10.66 -6.19
CA GLN A 159 15.44 10.14 -4.94
C GLN A 159 15.02 11.28 -4.02
N LYS A 160 15.81 12.35 -3.94
CA LYS A 160 15.43 13.55 -3.17
C LYS A 160 14.12 14.14 -3.67
N ALA A 161 13.97 14.30 -4.98
CA ALA A 161 12.71 14.76 -5.57
C ALA A 161 11.54 13.79 -5.29
N ALA A 162 11.81 12.45 -5.27
CA ALA A 162 10.78 11.47 -4.91
C ALA A 162 10.32 11.61 -3.47
N VAL A 163 11.27 11.73 -2.54
CA VAL A 163 10.99 11.88 -1.11
C VAL A 163 10.14 13.12 -0.86
N GLN A 164 10.49 14.26 -1.47
CA GLN A 164 9.73 15.50 -1.32
C GLN A 164 8.30 15.37 -1.84
N ILE A 165 8.11 14.80 -3.06
CA ILE A 165 6.78 14.57 -3.63
C ILE A 165 5.98 13.57 -2.76
N ALA A 166 6.61 12.49 -2.32
CA ALA A 166 5.96 11.48 -1.49
C ALA A 166 5.52 12.05 -0.14
N THR A 167 6.35 12.87 0.50
CA THR A 167 6.02 13.54 1.75
C THR A 167 4.84 14.50 1.58
N GLN A 168 4.82 15.24 0.47
CA GLN A 168 3.69 16.11 0.14
C GLN A 168 2.39 15.34 -0.07
N TYR A 169 2.42 14.25 -0.86
CA TYR A 169 1.24 13.41 -1.06
C TYR A 169 0.74 12.83 0.25
N LEU A 170 1.65 12.29 1.06
CA LEU A 170 1.35 11.75 2.37
C LEU A 170 0.71 12.80 3.30
N ASN A 171 1.27 14.02 3.33
CA ASN A 171 0.73 15.09 4.16
C ASN A 171 -0.64 15.55 3.70
N LYS A 172 -0.81 15.75 2.39
CA LYS A 172 -2.04 16.32 1.81
C LYS A 172 -3.19 15.33 1.68
N ARG A 173 -2.88 14.05 1.39
CA ARG A 173 -3.88 13.05 0.99
C ARG A 173 -3.96 11.85 1.93
N GLY A 174 -3.22 11.86 3.04
CA GLY A 174 -3.22 10.77 4.02
C GLY A 174 -2.46 9.51 3.59
N GLY A 175 -2.08 9.38 2.32
CA GLY A 175 -1.35 8.22 1.85
C GLY A 175 -0.54 8.43 0.58
N VAL A 176 0.49 7.59 0.38
CA VAL A 176 1.35 7.59 -0.80
C VAL A 176 1.83 6.19 -1.15
N PHE A 177 1.91 5.90 -2.46
CA PHE A 177 2.61 4.75 -3.00
C PHE A 177 4.01 5.13 -3.48
N ILE A 178 5.02 4.39 -3.06
CA ILE A 178 6.37 4.44 -3.63
C ILE A 178 6.56 3.17 -4.47
N GLY A 179 6.35 3.31 -5.79
CA GLY A 179 6.27 2.23 -6.74
C GLY A 179 7.49 2.08 -7.65
N ASP A 180 8.64 2.59 -7.27
CA ASP A 180 9.87 2.52 -8.06
C ASP A 180 10.31 1.07 -8.31
N VAL A 181 10.92 0.83 -9.46
CA VAL A 181 11.45 -0.49 -9.83
C VAL A 181 12.46 -0.99 -8.79
N VAL A 182 12.53 -2.31 -8.61
CA VAL A 182 13.46 -2.97 -7.69
C VAL A 182 14.90 -2.45 -7.90
N GLY A 183 15.59 -2.16 -6.78
CA GLY A 183 16.98 -1.65 -6.80
C GLY A 183 17.11 -0.14 -6.98
N LEU A 184 16.03 0.63 -6.93
CA LEU A 184 16.07 2.11 -6.97
C LEU A 184 16.00 2.76 -5.58
N GLY A 185 16.11 1.97 -4.51
CA GLY A 185 16.22 2.46 -3.13
C GLY A 185 14.89 2.84 -2.47
N LYS A 186 13.80 2.12 -2.76
CA LYS A 186 12.49 2.34 -2.13
C LYS A 186 12.55 2.42 -0.60
N THR A 187 13.23 1.47 0.02
CA THR A 187 13.40 1.39 1.48
C THR A 187 14.03 2.66 2.04
N LEU A 188 15.13 3.15 1.42
CA LEU A 188 15.80 4.37 1.84
C LEU A 188 14.93 5.61 1.65
N MET A 189 14.21 5.71 0.53
CA MET A 189 13.27 6.81 0.29
C MET A 189 12.12 6.81 1.30
N ALA A 190 11.52 5.66 1.57
CA ALA A 190 10.45 5.54 2.54
C ALA A 190 10.91 5.88 3.96
N THR A 191 12.13 5.45 4.33
CA THR A 191 12.75 5.83 5.61
C THR A 191 12.94 7.34 5.70
N ALA A 192 13.38 7.99 4.62
CA ALA A 192 13.53 9.45 4.57
C ALA A 192 12.18 10.16 4.70
N VAL A 193 11.12 9.69 4.02
CA VAL A 193 9.76 10.23 4.17
C VAL A 193 9.29 10.09 5.62
N ALA A 194 9.44 8.90 6.22
CA ALA A 194 9.05 8.65 7.60
C ALA A 194 9.82 9.56 8.58
N ARG A 195 11.11 9.79 8.33
CA ARG A 195 11.95 10.67 9.15
C ARG A 195 11.53 12.13 9.05
N ILE A 196 11.19 12.63 7.86
CA ILE A 196 10.67 14.00 7.68
C ILE A 196 9.37 14.17 8.47
N MET A 197 8.44 13.22 8.38
CA MET A 197 7.19 13.29 9.13
C MET A 197 7.41 13.25 10.65
N GLU A 198 8.44 12.53 11.11
CA GLU A 198 8.83 12.52 12.52
C GLU A 198 9.43 13.85 12.95
N ASP A 199 10.36 14.41 12.18
CA ASP A 199 11.06 15.65 12.52
C ASP A 199 10.12 16.87 12.47
N ASP A 200 9.26 16.96 11.45
CA ASP A 200 8.41 18.13 11.21
C ASP A 200 7.08 18.06 11.99
N LEU A 201 6.52 16.86 12.19
CA LEU A 201 5.19 16.68 12.78
C LEU A 201 5.19 15.82 14.06
N GLY A 202 6.34 15.32 14.51
CA GLY A 202 6.44 14.46 15.70
C GLY A 202 5.73 13.11 15.56
N ILE A 203 5.55 12.60 14.34
CA ILE A 203 4.78 11.39 14.05
C ILE A 203 5.68 10.16 14.14
N GLU A 204 5.33 9.22 15.02
CA GLU A 204 5.99 7.92 15.10
C GLU A 204 5.43 6.94 14.06
N THR A 205 6.28 6.02 13.58
CA THR A 205 5.96 5.12 12.47
C THR A 205 5.82 3.67 12.93
N LEU A 206 4.75 3.00 12.50
CA LEU A 206 4.65 1.55 12.51
C LEU A 206 5.08 1.02 11.15
N ILE A 207 6.05 0.12 11.11
CA ILE A 207 6.55 -0.51 9.88
C ILE A 207 6.01 -1.95 9.83
N ILE A 208 5.16 -2.25 8.84
CA ILE A 208 4.63 -3.59 8.60
C ILE A 208 5.37 -4.16 7.38
N CYS A 209 5.99 -5.32 7.53
CA CYS A 209 6.82 -5.93 6.48
C CYS A 209 6.73 -7.46 6.47
N PRO A 210 7.17 -8.13 5.39
CA PRO A 210 7.41 -9.57 5.37
C PRO A 210 8.43 -9.98 6.44
N LYS A 211 8.28 -11.18 7.01
CA LYS A 211 9.15 -11.68 8.10
C LYS A 211 10.64 -11.67 7.73
N ASN A 212 10.97 -12.05 6.50
CA ASN A 212 12.34 -12.05 6.00
C ASN A 212 12.98 -10.65 5.87
N LEU A 213 12.19 -9.57 5.91
CA LEU A 213 12.65 -8.18 5.86
C LEU A 213 12.68 -7.50 7.24
N GLU A 214 12.26 -8.18 8.31
CA GLU A 214 12.19 -7.63 9.66
C GLU A 214 13.56 -7.10 10.12
N ASN A 215 14.61 -7.92 10.02
CA ASN A 215 15.97 -7.52 10.43
C ASN A 215 16.48 -6.32 9.61
N MET A 216 16.22 -6.29 8.30
CA MET A 216 16.60 -5.17 7.43
C MET A 216 15.92 -3.87 7.91
N TRP A 217 14.63 -3.91 8.23
CA TRP A 217 13.91 -2.72 8.70
C TRP A 217 14.35 -2.29 10.11
N GLU A 218 14.71 -3.23 10.98
CA GLU A 218 15.32 -2.90 12.29
C GLU A 218 16.68 -2.21 12.11
N ASP A 219 17.50 -2.67 11.17
CA ASP A 219 18.78 -2.02 10.84
C ASP A 219 18.56 -0.59 10.32
N TYR A 220 17.59 -0.40 9.44
CA TYR A 220 17.24 0.95 8.96
C TYR A 220 16.71 1.84 10.08
N ARG A 221 15.84 1.32 10.95
CA ARG A 221 15.32 2.03 12.12
C ARG A 221 16.44 2.54 13.02
N LEU A 222 17.39 1.67 13.35
CA LEU A 222 18.53 2.00 14.20
C LEU A 222 19.49 2.97 13.50
N LYS A 223 19.85 2.69 12.25
CA LYS A 223 20.82 3.47 11.47
C LYS A 223 20.38 4.92 11.27
N TYR A 224 19.09 5.13 11.02
CA TYR A 224 18.50 6.45 10.77
C TYR A 224 17.75 7.00 11.99
N ARG A 225 17.89 6.37 13.18
CA ARG A 225 17.31 6.79 14.46
C ARG A 225 15.82 7.08 14.38
N LEU A 226 15.08 6.26 13.64
CA LEU A 226 13.64 6.42 13.48
C LEU A 226 12.91 5.97 14.76
N ARG A 227 11.99 6.79 15.25
CA ARG A 227 11.03 6.37 16.29
C ARG A 227 9.95 5.52 15.66
N ALA A 228 10.28 4.27 15.45
CA ALA A 228 9.42 3.32 14.78
C ALA A 228 9.40 1.97 15.50
N LYS A 229 8.32 1.22 15.26
CA LYS A 229 8.22 -0.19 15.62
C LYS A 229 8.09 -1.01 14.34
N VAL A 230 8.85 -2.09 14.23
CA VAL A 230 8.76 -3.06 13.13
C VAL A 230 7.85 -4.20 13.56
N LEU A 231 6.90 -4.56 12.70
CA LEU A 231 5.92 -5.63 12.91
C LEU A 231 5.85 -6.49 11.65
N PRO A 232 6.26 -7.75 11.69
CA PRO A 232 6.10 -8.64 10.54
C PRO A 232 4.62 -8.98 10.30
N PHE A 233 4.25 -9.24 9.03
CA PHE A 233 2.87 -9.60 8.67
C PHE A 233 2.33 -10.81 9.45
N SER A 234 3.18 -11.74 9.86
CA SER A 234 2.80 -12.91 10.66
C SER A 234 2.19 -12.55 12.01
N LYS A 235 2.58 -11.41 12.58
CA LYS A 235 2.14 -10.97 13.91
C LYS A 235 1.01 -9.92 13.89
N VAL A 236 0.61 -9.45 12.71
CA VAL A 236 -0.39 -8.38 12.57
C VAL A 236 -1.72 -8.73 13.26
N ILE A 237 -2.22 -9.96 13.10
CA ILE A 237 -3.52 -10.35 13.65
C ILE A 237 -3.50 -10.40 15.18
N THR A 238 -2.37 -10.81 15.76
CA THR A 238 -2.24 -11.02 17.21
C THR A 238 -1.81 -9.77 17.96
N GLU A 239 -0.85 -9.01 17.42
CA GLU A 239 -0.25 -7.89 18.13
C GLU A 239 -0.87 -6.52 17.78
N LEU A 240 -1.26 -6.30 16.52
CA LEU A 240 -1.73 -4.98 16.05
C LEU A 240 -2.97 -4.45 16.79
N PRO A 241 -3.99 -5.27 17.13
CA PRO A 241 -5.18 -4.78 17.83
C PRO A 241 -4.92 -4.20 19.22
N THR A 242 -3.84 -4.65 19.89
CA THR A 242 -3.44 -4.20 21.24
C THR A 242 -2.32 -3.17 21.25
N MET A 243 -1.84 -2.80 20.05
CA MET A 243 -0.70 -1.91 19.91
C MET A 243 -1.07 -0.46 20.19
N GLN A 244 -0.12 0.29 20.73
CA GLN A 244 -0.28 1.73 20.91
C GLN A 244 -0.55 2.45 19.57
N ARG A 245 -1.06 3.67 19.64
CA ARG A 245 -1.35 4.48 18.46
C ARG A 245 -0.08 4.91 17.75
N PHE A 246 0.04 4.55 16.47
CA PHE A 246 0.99 5.12 15.53
C PHE A 246 0.22 5.93 14.48
N ARG A 247 0.55 7.20 14.33
CA ARG A 247 -0.10 8.10 13.37
C ARG A 247 0.41 7.95 11.94
N GLN A 248 1.37 7.07 11.72
CA GLN A 248 1.90 6.70 10.41
C GLN A 248 2.14 5.21 10.35
N VAL A 249 1.70 4.59 9.27
CA VAL A 249 1.92 3.17 8.98
C VAL A 249 2.64 3.05 7.63
N LEU A 250 3.82 2.46 7.66
CA LEU A 250 4.59 2.11 6.47
C LEU A 250 4.42 0.62 6.21
N ILE A 251 3.97 0.26 5.02
CA ILE A 251 3.71 -1.13 4.64
C ILE A 251 4.62 -1.50 3.48
N ASP A 252 5.61 -2.36 3.75
CA ASP A 252 6.48 -2.90 2.72
C ASP A 252 5.82 -4.11 2.05
N GLU A 253 6.08 -4.27 0.75
CA GLU A 253 5.42 -5.27 -0.11
C GLU A 253 3.89 -5.22 0.02
N SER A 254 3.33 -4.02 -0.09
CA SER A 254 1.89 -3.74 0.08
C SER A 254 0.98 -4.52 -0.87
N HIS A 255 1.53 -5.10 -1.92
CA HIS A 255 0.81 -6.02 -2.80
C HIS A 255 0.23 -7.25 -2.09
N ASN A 256 0.72 -7.60 -0.89
CA ASN A 256 0.13 -8.62 -0.02
C ASN A 256 -1.27 -8.21 0.53
N LEU A 257 -1.68 -6.96 0.33
CA LEU A 257 -2.97 -6.42 0.78
C LEU A 257 -3.94 -6.12 -0.37
N ARG A 258 -3.81 -6.83 -1.50
CA ARG A 258 -4.74 -6.69 -2.64
C ARG A 258 -6.12 -7.27 -2.37
N ASN A 259 -6.22 -8.21 -1.41
CA ASN A 259 -7.48 -8.84 -1.06
C ASN A 259 -8.15 -8.16 0.14
N PRO A 260 -9.23 -7.37 -0.06
CA PRO A 260 -9.92 -6.68 1.03
C PRO A 260 -10.71 -7.61 1.96
N LYS A 261 -10.93 -8.88 1.57
CA LYS A 261 -11.63 -9.86 2.41
C LYS A 261 -10.70 -10.55 3.41
N GLY A 262 -9.38 -10.47 3.21
CA GLY A 262 -8.36 -11.10 4.05
C GLY A 262 -8.40 -10.58 5.50
N LYS A 263 -8.15 -11.43 6.48
CA LYS A 263 -8.14 -11.05 7.90
C LYS A 263 -7.09 -9.99 8.21
N ARG A 264 -5.87 -10.13 7.66
CA ARG A 264 -4.79 -9.13 7.82
C ARG A 264 -5.19 -7.77 7.28
N TYR A 265 -5.78 -7.73 6.08
CA TYR A 265 -6.26 -6.50 5.48
C TYR A 265 -7.25 -5.80 6.39
N LYS A 266 -8.25 -6.52 6.92
CA LYS A 266 -9.28 -5.97 7.80
C LYS A 266 -8.69 -5.40 9.09
N VAL A 267 -7.78 -6.14 9.73
CA VAL A 267 -7.13 -5.70 10.98
C VAL A 267 -6.25 -4.46 10.74
N ILE A 268 -5.50 -4.42 9.63
CA ILE A 268 -4.68 -3.25 9.28
C ILE A 268 -5.56 -2.05 8.96
N LYS A 269 -6.61 -2.23 8.16
CA LYS A 269 -7.54 -1.17 7.80
C LYS A 269 -8.22 -0.59 9.03
N GLU A 270 -8.77 -1.43 9.90
CA GLU A 270 -9.39 -1.02 11.16
C GLU A 270 -8.42 -0.24 12.05
N TYR A 271 -7.15 -0.69 12.13
CA TYR A 271 -6.13 0.01 12.88
C TYR A 271 -5.83 1.40 12.31
N ILE A 272 -5.69 1.52 10.99
CA ILE A 272 -5.43 2.79 10.30
C ILE A 272 -6.59 3.77 10.50
N GLU A 273 -7.84 3.31 10.32
CA GLU A 273 -9.05 4.11 10.51
C GLU A 273 -9.20 4.57 11.97
N LYS A 274 -9.09 3.66 12.92
CA LYS A 274 -9.21 3.98 14.35
C LYS A 274 -8.19 4.99 14.85
N ASN A 275 -6.99 4.96 14.28
CA ASN A 275 -5.87 5.80 14.72
C ASN A 275 -5.67 7.06 13.86
N ASP A 276 -6.45 7.23 12.79
CA ASP A 276 -6.28 8.29 11.78
C ASP A 276 -4.81 8.31 11.27
N SER A 277 -4.34 7.12 10.85
CA SER A 277 -2.96 6.94 10.48
C SER A 277 -2.72 7.24 9.00
N LYS A 278 -1.66 7.98 8.71
CA LYS A 278 -1.18 8.19 7.33
C LYS A 278 -0.49 6.92 6.82
N CYS A 279 -0.60 6.62 5.52
CA CYS A 279 -0.08 5.39 4.92
C CYS A 279 1.05 5.61 3.92
N ILE A 280 2.17 4.91 4.09
CA ILE A 280 3.22 4.78 3.09
C ILE A 280 3.20 3.34 2.58
N LEU A 281 2.90 3.15 1.30
CA LEU A 281 2.82 1.83 0.67
C LEU A 281 4.00 1.62 -0.27
N LEU A 282 4.75 0.54 -0.07
CA LEU A 282 5.87 0.17 -0.93
C LEU A 282 5.51 -1.08 -1.73
N SER A 283 5.58 -0.99 -3.05
CA SER A 283 5.49 -2.15 -3.92
C SER A 283 6.05 -1.85 -5.30
N ALA A 284 6.82 -2.77 -5.86
CA ALA A 284 7.24 -2.70 -7.26
C ALA A 284 6.10 -3.08 -8.23
N THR A 285 5.14 -3.86 -7.76
CA THR A 285 4.04 -4.45 -8.54
C THR A 285 2.70 -4.28 -7.82
N PRO A 286 2.21 -3.03 -7.63
CA PRO A 286 0.97 -2.77 -6.90
C PRO A 286 -0.29 -3.36 -7.57
N TYR A 287 -0.19 -3.72 -8.83
CA TYR A 287 -1.25 -4.22 -9.71
C TYR A 287 -0.84 -5.55 -10.33
N ASN A 288 -1.75 -6.52 -10.38
CA ASN A 288 -1.51 -7.84 -10.98
C ASN A 288 -2.60 -8.23 -11.99
N LYS A 289 -3.84 -8.42 -11.54
CA LYS A 289 -4.91 -8.98 -12.38
C LYS A 289 -5.98 -7.97 -12.76
N SER A 290 -6.35 -7.10 -11.85
CA SER A 290 -7.40 -6.12 -12.05
C SER A 290 -7.07 -4.81 -11.35
N PHE A 291 -7.69 -3.72 -11.78
CA PHE A 291 -7.54 -2.42 -11.13
C PHE A 291 -8.10 -2.39 -9.70
N ILE A 292 -8.95 -3.37 -9.34
CA ILE A 292 -9.43 -3.55 -7.96
C ILE A 292 -8.28 -3.85 -6.99
N ASP A 293 -7.16 -4.42 -7.47
CA ASP A 293 -5.94 -4.61 -6.67
C ASP A 293 -5.36 -3.26 -6.18
N LEU A 294 -5.48 -2.21 -7.01
CA LEU A 294 -5.08 -0.84 -6.66
C LEU A 294 -6.07 -0.22 -5.69
N SER A 295 -7.37 -0.37 -5.98
CA SER A 295 -8.42 0.11 -5.09
C SER A 295 -8.29 -0.46 -3.69
N ALA A 296 -8.09 -1.78 -3.56
CA ALA A 296 -7.94 -2.43 -2.26
C ALA A 296 -6.83 -1.77 -1.42
N GLN A 297 -5.68 -1.47 -2.04
CA GLN A 297 -4.59 -0.83 -1.33
C GLN A 297 -4.86 0.66 -1.03
N LEU A 298 -5.48 1.41 -1.94
CA LEU A 298 -5.90 2.80 -1.71
C LEU A 298 -6.93 2.91 -0.58
N ARG A 299 -7.85 1.95 -0.48
CA ARG A 299 -8.88 1.89 0.57
C ARG A 299 -8.34 1.65 1.98
N LEU A 300 -7.05 1.46 2.14
CA LEU A 300 -6.43 1.48 3.47
C LEU A 300 -6.46 2.87 4.11
N PHE A 301 -6.46 3.93 3.29
CA PHE A 301 -6.44 5.32 3.76
C PHE A 301 -7.41 6.26 3.03
N ILE A 302 -8.19 5.77 2.07
CA ILE A 302 -9.25 6.52 1.38
C ILE A 302 -10.59 5.90 1.76
N GLN A 303 -11.51 6.72 2.24
CA GLN A 303 -12.88 6.33 2.57
C GLN A 303 -13.84 6.57 1.38
N ASP A 304 -15.05 6.01 1.46
CA ASP A 304 -16.06 6.16 0.38
C ASP A 304 -16.59 7.58 0.24
N ASP A 305 -16.56 8.36 1.29
CA ASP A 305 -16.99 9.76 1.36
C ASP A 305 -15.90 10.77 1.01
N ASP A 306 -14.65 10.31 0.86
CA ASP A 306 -13.55 11.16 0.44
C ASP A 306 -13.73 11.61 -1.03
N MET A 307 -13.68 12.92 -1.24
CA MET A 307 -13.76 13.52 -2.57
C MET A 307 -12.36 13.63 -3.17
N LEU A 308 -12.07 12.83 -4.21
CA LEU A 308 -10.76 12.75 -4.84
C LEU A 308 -10.42 13.97 -5.74
N GLY A 309 -11.43 14.81 -6.06
CA GLY A 309 -11.30 15.95 -6.95
C GLY A 309 -11.10 15.60 -8.43
N ILE A 310 -11.14 14.32 -8.77
CA ILE A 310 -11.13 13.77 -10.12
C ILE A 310 -12.17 12.66 -10.23
N LYS A 311 -12.55 12.31 -11.44
CA LYS A 311 -13.61 11.34 -11.74
C LYS A 311 -13.17 10.41 -12.88
N PRO A 312 -13.73 9.19 -13.00
CA PRO A 312 -13.42 8.26 -14.08
C PRO A 312 -14.10 8.73 -15.39
N GLU A 313 -13.48 9.68 -16.06
CA GLU A 313 -14.09 10.38 -17.21
C GLU A 313 -14.42 9.47 -18.39
N LYS A 314 -13.57 8.46 -18.64
CA LYS A 314 -13.79 7.51 -19.73
C LYS A 314 -15.00 6.63 -19.46
N GLN A 315 -15.14 6.12 -18.23
CA GLN A 315 -16.29 5.34 -17.82
C GLN A 315 -17.58 6.16 -17.83
N ILE A 316 -17.53 7.37 -17.29
CA ILE A 316 -18.68 8.29 -17.27
C ILE A 316 -19.15 8.61 -18.69
N TYR A 317 -18.22 8.82 -19.62
CA TYR A 317 -18.56 9.03 -21.03
C TYR A 317 -19.23 7.79 -21.66
N GLN A 318 -18.70 6.59 -21.39
CA GLN A 318 -19.28 5.33 -21.86
C GLN A 318 -20.70 5.09 -21.34
N ASP A 319 -20.97 5.49 -20.09
CA ASP A 319 -22.30 5.36 -19.48
C ASP A 319 -23.29 6.46 -19.93
N GLY A 320 -22.85 7.37 -20.79
CA GLY A 320 -23.70 8.43 -21.37
C GLY A 320 -23.84 9.68 -20.50
N GLY A 321 -22.82 9.97 -19.68
CA GLY A 321 -22.68 11.20 -18.89
C GLY A 321 -22.90 11.00 -17.40
N ILE A 322 -22.54 12.05 -16.64
CA ILE A 322 -22.54 12.02 -15.15
C ILE A 322 -23.90 11.62 -14.57
N THR A 323 -24.98 12.19 -15.09
CA THR A 323 -26.34 11.93 -14.57
C THR A 323 -26.70 10.45 -14.68
N LYS A 324 -26.43 9.83 -15.85
CA LYS A 324 -26.71 8.41 -16.07
C LYS A 324 -25.80 7.52 -15.22
N PHE A 325 -24.52 7.90 -15.09
CA PHE A 325 -23.56 7.19 -14.25
C PHE A 325 -24.04 7.15 -12.79
N VAL A 326 -24.42 8.30 -12.23
CA VAL A 326 -24.94 8.39 -10.85
C VAL A 326 -26.23 7.61 -10.69
N GLN A 327 -27.16 7.69 -11.63
CA GLN A 327 -28.41 6.91 -11.60
C GLN A 327 -28.13 5.40 -11.65
N LYS A 328 -27.15 4.95 -12.44
CA LYS A 328 -26.80 3.54 -12.60
C LYS A 328 -26.12 2.93 -11.38
N TYR A 329 -25.20 3.67 -10.76
CA TYR A 329 -24.31 3.12 -9.74
C TYR A 329 -24.56 3.65 -8.32
N GLY A 330 -25.21 4.81 -8.17
CA GLY A 330 -25.53 5.41 -6.87
C GLY A 330 -24.34 6.03 -6.13
N PHE A 331 -23.17 6.16 -6.77
CA PHE A 331 -21.97 6.72 -6.15
C PHE A 331 -21.71 8.17 -6.58
N ALA A 332 -21.05 8.93 -5.70
CA ALA A 332 -20.50 10.22 -6.09
C ALA A 332 -19.42 10.04 -7.17
N PRO A 333 -19.42 10.83 -8.27
CA PRO A 333 -18.50 10.64 -9.38
C PRO A 333 -17.02 10.77 -9.00
N GLU A 334 -16.71 11.49 -7.94
CA GLU A 334 -15.35 11.74 -7.43
C GLU A 334 -14.93 10.79 -6.31
N SER A 335 -15.73 9.75 -6.02
CA SER A 335 -15.41 8.74 -5.01
C SER A 335 -14.53 7.62 -5.57
N ILE A 336 -13.81 6.93 -4.70
CA ILE A 336 -13.05 5.73 -5.09
C ILE A 336 -13.97 4.63 -5.65
N SER A 337 -15.19 4.51 -5.12
CA SER A 337 -16.21 3.57 -5.59
C SER A 337 -16.61 3.83 -7.05
N ALA A 338 -16.55 5.08 -7.52
CA ALA A 338 -16.79 5.40 -8.92
C ALA A 338 -15.67 4.87 -9.82
N PHE A 339 -14.40 4.97 -9.41
CA PHE A 339 -13.27 4.41 -10.14
C PHE A 339 -13.31 2.88 -10.20
N GLU A 340 -13.84 2.19 -9.19
CA GLU A 340 -14.00 0.74 -9.20
C GLU A 340 -14.98 0.24 -10.27
N LYS A 341 -15.78 1.12 -10.85
CA LYS A 341 -16.68 0.79 -11.98
C LYS A 341 -16.01 1.00 -13.34
N SER A 342 -14.80 1.54 -13.36
CA SER A 342 -14.06 1.76 -14.59
C SER A 342 -13.06 0.61 -14.85
N ASP A 343 -13.20 -0.02 -16.00
CA ASP A 343 -12.22 -0.95 -16.56
C ASP A 343 -11.20 -0.23 -17.47
N ASN A 344 -11.26 1.10 -17.56
CA ASN A 344 -10.39 1.88 -18.42
C ASN A 344 -9.07 2.23 -17.75
N ALA A 345 -7.96 1.86 -18.38
CA ALA A 345 -6.62 2.10 -17.85
C ALA A 345 -6.26 3.59 -17.70
N ASP A 346 -6.86 4.47 -18.51
CA ASP A 346 -6.59 5.92 -18.41
C ASP A 346 -7.20 6.53 -17.16
N ASP A 347 -8.42 6.14 -16.78
CA ASP A 347 -9.06 6.60 -15.55
C ASP A 347 -8.21 6.21 -14.32
N TRP A 348 -7.73 4.96 -14.28
CA TRP A 348 -6.87 4.48 -13.21
C TRP A 348 -5.48 5.11 -13.22
N ARG A 349 -4.94 5.44 -14.40
CA ARG A 349 -3.68 6.18 -14.51
C ARG A 349 -3.81 7.59 -13.91
N ASP A 350 -4.92 8.26 -14.19
CA ASP A 350 -5.17 9.60 -13.66
C ASP A 350 -5.38 9.56 -12.13
N LEU A 351 -6.10 8.56 -11.60
CA LEU A 351 -6.21 8.32 -10.17
C LEU A 351 -4.84 8.09 -9.52
N MET A 352 -4.05 7.20 -10.09
CA MET A 352 -2.74 6.84 -9.53
C MET A 352 -1.74 8.00 -9.57
N ARG A 353 -1.86 8.96 -10.48
CA ARG A 353 -1.05 10.20 -10.48
C ARG A 353 -1.18 11.01 -9.18
N LEU A 354 -2.28 10.87 -8.47
CA LEU A 354 -2.48 11.57 -7.20
C LEU A 354 -1.71 10.94 -6.04
N PHE A 355 -1.40 9.64 -6.12
CA PHE A 355 -0.89 8.87 -4.99
C PHE A 355 0.43 8.17 -5.26
N LEU A 356 0.79 7.92 -6.53
CA LEU A 356 1.92 7.07 -6.91
C LEU A 356 3.14 7.90 -7.30
N VAL A 357 4.24 7.68 -6.59
CA VAL A 357 5.58 8.10 -6.98
C VAL A 357 6.29 6.90 -7.60
N ARG A 358 6.43 6.90 -8.93
CA ARG A 358 7.03 5.79 -9.67
C ARG A 358 7.95 6.27 -10.77
N ARG A 359 9.13 5.67 -10.84
CA ARG A 359 10.11 5.93 -11.89
C ARG A 359 10.65 4.65 -12.47
N THR A 360 10.99 4.72 -13.75
CA THR A 360 11.66 3.63 -14.44
C THR A 360 13.15 3.93 -14.55
N ARG A 361 13.97 2.89 -14.69
CA ARG A 361 15.43 3.08 -14.92
C ARG A 361 15.70 3.88 -16.19
N GLY A 362 14.92 3.68 -17.25
CA GLY A 362 15.03 4.45 -18.49
C GLY A 362 14.81 5.95 -18.29
N PHE A 363 13.77 6.31 -17.53
CA PHE A 363 13.50 7.70 -17.16
C PHE A 363 14.66 8.31 -16.39
N ILE A 364 15.22 7.59 -15.38
CA ILE A 364 16.35 8.08 -14.59
C ILE A 364 17.59 8.26 -15.47
N GLN A 365 17.88 7.30 -16.35
CA GLN A 365 19.01 7.39 -17.28
C GLN A 365 18.88 8.55 -18.28
N GLN A 366 17.68 8.91 -18.66
CA GLN A 366 17.42 9.99 -19.62
C GLN A 366 17.51 11.37 -18.97
N HIS A 367 16.99 11.53 -17.75
CA HIS A 367 16.77 12.84 -17.13
C HIS A 367 17.78 13.19 -16.02
N TYR A 368 18.41 12.20 -15.40
CA TYR A 368 19.30 12.42 -14.24
C TYR A 368 20.73 11.92 -14.44
N ALA A 369 20.96 11.01 -15.40
CA ALA A 369 22.29 10.46 -15.59
C ALA A 369 23.14 11.35 -16.48
N LYS A 370 24.43 11.44 -16.13
CA LYS A 370 25.48 12.04 -16.95
C LYS A 370 26.21 10.96 -17.73
N THR A 371 26.85 11.32 -18.85
CA THR A 371 27.70 10.41 -19.62
C THR A 371 29.16 10.71 -19.27
N ASP A 372 29.90 9.66 -18.88
CA ASP A 372 31.33 9.79 -18.61
C ASP A 372 32.11 9.87 -19.93
N PRO A 373 32.85 10.96 -20.15
CA PRO A 373 33.61 11.13 -21.39
C PRO A 373 34.71 10.08 -21.62
N SER A 374 35.21 9.46 -20.53
CA SER A 374 36.31 8.50 -20.59
C SER A 374 35.89 7.11 -21.08
N ASN A 375 34.64 6.69 -20.82
CA ASN A 375 34.19 5.34 -21.10
C ASN A 375 32.79 5.24 -21.74
N GLY A 376 32.13 6.40 -21.99
CA GLY A 376 30.79 6.49 -22.59
C GLY A 376 29.66 5.96 -21.73
N ARG A 377 29.91 5.56 -20.48
CA ARG A 377 28.89 4.97 -19.60
C ARG A 377 28.09 6.04 -18.88
N LYS A 378 26.82 5.78 -18.69
CA LYS A 378 25.94 6.62 -17.89
C LYS A 378 26.12 6.36 -16.39
N TYR A 379 26.19 7.44 -15.61
CA TYR A 379 26.33 7.40 -14.15
C TYR A 379 25.46 8.45 -13.48
N LEU A 380 25.23 8.24 -12.19
CA LEU A 380 24.58 9.20 -11.30
C LEU A 380 25.63 9.75 -10.33
N ASP A 381 25.60 11.05 -10.07
CA ASP A 381 26.45 11.69 -9.05
C ASP A 381 25.75 11.67 -7.70
N LEU A 382 26.50 11.36 -6.66
CA LEU A 382 26.18 11.70 -5.28
C LEU A 382 26.76 13.08 -4.95
N GLU A 383 26.23 13.75 -3.93
CA GLU A 383 26.72 15.10 -3.53
C GLU A 383 28.17 15.12 -3.05
N ASP A 384 28.70 13.99 -2.61
CA ASP A 384 30.11 13.80 -2.24
C ASP A 384 31.03 13.60 -3.46
N GLY A 385 30.49 13.68 -4.67
CA GLY A 385 31.21 13.50 -5.93
C GLY A 385 31.46 12.06 -6.35
N GLN A 386 30.95 11.08 -5.59
CA GLN A 386 31.04 9.67 -6.00
C GLN A 386 30.12 9.38 -7.19
N LYS A 387 30.67 8.68 -8.18
CA LYS A 387 29.96 8.27 -9.40
C LYS A 387 29.40 6.86 -9.24
N SER A 388 28.08 6.72 -9.39
CA SER A 388 27.39 5.42 -9.44
C SER A 388 27.03 5.08 -10.88
N TYR A 389 27.71 4.11 -11.48
CA TYR A 389 27.48 3.70 -12.86
C TYR A 389 26.32 2.72 -12.95
N PHE A 390 25.49 2.90 -13.99
CA PHE A 390 24.49 1.89 -14.32
C PHE A 390 25.16 0.61 -14.79
N PRO A 391 24.79 -0.57 -14.25
CA PRO A 391 25.35 -1.82 -14.72
C PRO A 391 24.97 -2.06 -16.18
N ALA A 392 25.94 -2.47 -16.98
CA ALA A 392 25.67 -2.93 -18.34
C ALA A 392 24.87 -4.24 -18.29
N ARG A 393 23.66 -4.22 -18.83
CA ARG A 393 22.82 -5.41 -18.94
C ARG A 393 23.07 -6.04 -20.32
N GLN A 394 23.72 -7.17 -20.31
CA GLN A 394 23.87 -8.00 -21.51
C GLN A 394 23.06 -9.27 -21.29
N PRO A 395 21.88 -9.41 -21.89
CA PRO A 395 21.17 -10.66 -21.86
C PRO A 395 22.00 -11.73 -22.59
N LYS A 396 22.36 -12.77 -21.85
CA LYS A 396 23.03 -13.95 -22.43
C LYS A 396 22.11 -15.14 -22.23
N THR A 397 21.74 -15.77 -23.32
CA THR A 397 21.06 -17.06 -23.27
C THR A 397 22.12 -18.12 -22.95
N MET A 398 22.05 -18.69 -21.75
CA MET A 398 22.82 -19.88 -21.45
C MET A 398 22.09 -21.08 -22.06
N LYS A 399 22.73 -21.71 -23.04
CA LYS A 399 22.29 -22.99 -23.57
C LYS A 399 23.11 -24.06 -22.87
N TYR A 400 22.46 -25.03 -22.29
CA TYR A 400 23.07 -26.23 -21.74
C TYR A 400 22.36 -27.46 -22.33
N SER A 401 23.10 -28.50 -22.54
CA SER A 401 22.58 -29.81 -22.91
C SER A 401 22.87 -30.76 -21.75
N PHE A 402 21.93 -31.59 -21.43
CA PHE A 402 22.17 -32.70 -20.49
C PHE A 402 22.97 -33.79 -21.22
N ASP A 403 23.95 -34.32 -20.56
CA ASP A 403 24.72 -35.46 -21.09
C ASP A 403 23.98 -36.75 -20.75
N GLU A 404 23.30 -37.34 -21.74
CA GLU A 404 22.55 -38.59 -21.58
C GLU A 404 23.44 -39.78 -21.31
N ALA A 405 24.74 -39.72 -21.67
CA ALA A 405 25.69 -40.83 -21.55
C ALA A 405 26.38 -40.89 -20.19
N MET A 406 26.28 -39.85 -19.39
CA MET A 406 26.96 -39.74 -18.10
C MET A 406 25.98 -39.68 -16.92
N GLU A 407 26.49 -39.89 -15.73
CA GLU A 407 25.77 -39.83 -14.43
C GLU A 407 25.30 -38.40 -14.08
N ASP A 408 24.88 -37.61 -15.06
CA ASP A 408 24.35 -36.27 -14.84
C ASP A 408 23.02 -36.35 -14.06
N GLN A 409 23.06 -35.91 -12.81
CA GLN A 409 21.91 -35.95 -11.92
C GLN A 409 20.74 -35.07 -12.44
N TYR A 410 21.04 -33.96 -13.15
CA TYR A 410 20.00 -33.12 -13.74
C TYR A 410 19.36 -33.78 -14.95
N SER A 411 20.12 -34.51 -15.77
CA SER A 411 19.56 -35.30 -16.87
C SER A 411 18.51 -36.29 -16.37
N LYS A 412 18.81 -36.99 -15.26
CA LYS A 412 17.86 -37.89 -14.60
C LYS A 412 16.61 -37.16 -14.08
N LEU A 413 16.79 -36.01 -13.39
CA LEU A 413 15.68 -35.26 -12.83
C LEU A 413 14.72 -34.68 -13.90
N PHE A 414 15.24 -34.39 -15.09
CA PHE A 414 14.43 -33.87 -16.21
C PHE A 414 14.05 -34.98 -17.20
N SER A 415 14.26 -36.24 -16.86
CA SER A 415 13.84 -37.36 -17.70
C SER A 415 12.32 -37.44 -17.85
N GLN A 416 11.86 -38.00 -18.96
CA GLN A 416 10.44 -38.25 -19.18
C GLN A 416 9.82 -39.12 -18.08
N GLU A 417 10.61 -40.06 -17.55
CA GLU A 417 10.20 -40.91 -16.44
C GLU A 417 9.80 -40.12 -15.19
N VAL A 418 10.60 -39.14 -14.75
CA VAL A 418 10.27 -38.28 -13.61
C VAL A 418 9.04 -37.43 -13.90
N VAL A 419 8.89 -36.91 -15.12
CA VAL A 419 7.71 -36.14 -15.54
C VAL A 419 6.46 -37.04 -15.48
N ASP A 420 6.54 -38.26 -15.96
CA ASP A 420 5.43 -39.19 -15.96
C ASP A 420 5.05 -39.63 -14.53
N ILE A 421 6.04 -39.88 -13.66
CA ILE A 421 5.80 -40.17 -12.24
C ILE A 421 5.02 -39.01 -11.61
N ILE A 422 5.49 -37.76 -11.69
CA ILE A 422 4.84 -36.60 -11.08
C ILE A 422 3.44 -36.42 -11.63
N SER A 423 3.26 -36.64 -12.94
CA SER A 423 1.96 -36.47 -13.60
C SER A 423 0.93 -37.52 -13.17
N ASN A 424 1.38 -38.71 -12.83
CA ASN A 424 0.54 -39.85 -12.46
C ASN A 424 0.32 -40.01 -10.94
N LEU A 425 0.98 -39.23 -10.08
CA LEU A 425 0.75 -39.25 -8.63
C LEU A 425 -0.70 -39.08 -8.28
N HIS A 426 -1.23 -39.88 -7.38
CA HIS A 426 -2.60 -39.78 -6.85
C HIS A 426 -2.78 -38.54 -6.01
N LEU A 427 -1.71 -38.07 -5.32
CA LEU A 427 -1.73 -36.92 -4.42
C LEU A 427 -2.90 -37.00 -3.43
N ALA A 428 -3.02 -38.19 -2.80
CA ALA A 428 -4.19 -38.60 -2.06
C ALA A 428 -4.54 -37.65 -0.89
N ARG A 429 -3.51 -37.13 -0.19
CA ARG A 429 -3.71 -36.15 0.90
C ARG A 429 -4.39 -34.85 0.47
N TYR A 430 -4.25 -34.46 -0.79
CA TYR A 430 -4.85 -33.25 -1.33
C TYR A 430 -6.25 -33.46 -1.87
N GLY A 431 -6.69 -34.69 -1.91
CA GLY A 431 -8.02 -35.07 -2.39
C GLY A 431 -8.79 -35.94 -1.39
N LEU A 432 -8.59 -35.76 -0.09
CA LEU A 432 -9.16 -36.59 0.96
C LEU A 432 -10.69 -36.74 0.86
N GLY A 433 -11.39 -35.72 0.37
CA GLY A 433 -12.83 -35.80 0.14
C GLY A 433 -13.27 -36.95 -0.76
N SER A 434 -12.43 -37.38 -1.71
CA SER A 434 -12.71 -38.52 -2.61
C SER A 434 -12.59 -39.89 -1.94
N TYR A 435 -11.95 -39.96 -0.80
CA TYR A 435 -11.68 -41.19 -0.05
C TYR A 435 -12.60 -41.38 1.14
N LEU A 436 -13.60 -40.51 1.34
CA LEU A 436 -14.57 -40.68 2.42
C LEU A 436 -15.41 -41.92 2.21
N SER A 437 -15.63 -42.68 3.28
CA SER A 437 -16.54 -43.80 3.33
C SER A 437 -18.00 -43.31 3.24
N ASP A 438 -18.96 -44.23 3.09
CA ASP A 438 -20.37 -43.87 3.05
C ASP A 438 -20.84 -43.37 4.44
N ILE A 439 -20.90 -42.04 4.59
CA ILE A 439 -21.03 -41.35 5.88
C ILE A 439 -22.50 -41.35 6.39
N LYS A 440 -23.47 -41.83 5.58
CA LYS A 440 -24.90 -41.74 5.90
C LYS A 440 -25.28 -42.34 7.23
N ASN A 441 -24.51 -43.32 7.73
CA ASN A 441 -24.78 -44.04 8.98
C ASN A 441 -23.80 -43.74 10.13
N ILE A 442 -22.91 -42.79 9.98
CA ILE A 442 -21.88 -42.45 10.98
C ILE A 442 -22.27 -41.16 11.69
N LYS A 443 -22.37 -41.19 13.03
CA LYS A 443 -22.55 -39.96 13.82
C LYS A 443 -21.26 -39.13 13.77
N LEU A 444 -21.33 -38.01 13.08
CA LEU A 444 -20.26 -37.00 12.99
C LEU A 444 -20.49 -35.94 14.05
N ASN A 445 -19.40 -35.45 14.66
CA ASN A 445 -19.44 -34.24 15.48
C ASN A 445 -19.53 -32.99 14.60
N THR A 446 -19.75 -31.83 15.21
CA THR A 446 -19.90 -30.55 14.48
C THR A 446 -18.64 -30.14 13.72
N GLU A 447 -17.45 -30.36 14.33
CA GLU A 447 -16.16 -30.08 13.71
C GLU A 447 -15.87 -31.00 12.52
N GLU A 448 -16.16 -32.31 12.65
CA GLU A 448 -15.98 -33.27 11.56
C GLU A 448 -16.87 -32.96 10.35
N LYS A 449 -18.10 -32.48 10.57
CA LYS A 449 -19.01 -32.08 9.49
C LYS A 449 -18.42 -30.91 8.71
N GLU A 450 -17.93 -29.88 9.39
CA GLU A 450 -17.31 -28.71 8.78
C GLU A 450 -16.07 -29.09 7.97
N ILE A 451 -15.20 -29.93 8.53
CA ILE A 451 -13.99 -30.40 7.85
C ILE A 451 -14.35 -31.17 6.59
N ILE A 452 -15.28 -32.12 6.67
CA ILE A 452 -15.69 -32.97 5.55
C ILE A 452 -16.32 -32.14 4.40
N GLU A 453 -17.13 -31.14 4.72
CA GLU A 453 -17.67 -30.22 3.72
C GLU A 453 -16.57 -29.44 3.00
N ASN A 454 -15.55 -28.98 3.73
CA ASN A 454 -14.43 -28.26 3.17
C ASN A 454 -13.53 -29.17 2.30
N LEU A 455 -13.27 -30.40 2.72
CA LEU A 455 -12.47 -31.37 1.97
C LEU A 455 -13.11 -31.74 0.62
N SER A 456 -14.43 -31.80 0.54
CA SER A 456 -15.13 -32.17 -0.70
C SER A 456 -15.07 -31.08 -1.78
N ARG A 457 -14.96 -29.80 -1.40
CA ARG A 457 -14.97 -28.67 -2.33
C ARG A 457 -13.62 -28.38 -3.01
N ALA A 458 -12.50 -28.73 -2.38
CA ALA A 458 -11.17 -28.27 -2.77
C ALA A 458 -10.31 -29.28 -3.54
N GLY A 459 -10.57 -30.58 -3.44
CA GLY A 459 -9.65 -31.65 -3.75
C GLY A 459 -9.01 -31.67 -5.15
N GLN A 460 -9.79 -31.51 -6.22
CA GLN A 460 -9.25 -31.61 -7.59
C GLN A 460 -8.30 -30.45 -7.94
N ARG A 461 -8.64 -29.26 -7.47
CA ARG A 461 -7.86 -28.04 -7.70
C ARG A 461 -6.50 -28.12 -7.00
N LEU A 462 -6.49 -28.66 -5.79
CA LEU A 462 -5.29 -28.84 -4.97
C LEU A 462 -4.28 -29.80 -5.58
N LYS A 463 -4.75 -30.93 -6.12
CA LYS A 463 -3.90 -31.89 -6.83
C LYS A 463 -3.18 -31.24 -8.02
N GLY A 464 -3.89 -30.42 -8.80
CA GLY A 464 -3.30 -29.67 -9.91
C GLY A 464 -2.23 -28.68 -9.45
N PHE A 465 -2.49 -27.92 -8.39
CA PHE A 465 -1.50 -26.99 -7.82
C PHE A 465 -0.25 -27.71 -7.29
N CYS A 466 -0.43 -28.84 -6.62
CA CYS A 466 0.69 -29.60 -6.10
C CYS A 466 1.63 -30.06 -7.23
N ARG A 467 1.07 -30.61 -8.32
CA ARG A 467 1.86 -30.99 -9.51
C ARG A 467 2.61 -29.81 -10.10
N THR A 468 1.89 -28.70 -10.34
CA THR A 468 2.50 -27.48 -10.89
C THR A 468 3.62 -26.95 -9.99
N SER A 469 3.43 -26.99 -8.67
CA SER A 469 4.43 -26.56 -7.71
C SER A 469 5.69 -27.45 -7.74
N LEU A 470 5.53 -28.79 -7.83
CA LEU A 470 6.65 -29.71 -7.97
C LEU A 470 7.45 -29.43 -9.25
N PHE A 471 6.79 -29.21 -10.40
CA PHE A 471 7.49 -28.86 -11.64
C PHE A 471 8.21 -27.51 -11.55
N LYS A 472 7.59 -26.50 -11.01
CA LYS A 472 8.24 -25.18 -10.82
C LYS A 472 9.49 -25.27 -9.91
N ARG A 473 9.47 -26.15 -8.92
CA ARG A 473 10.63 -26.38 -8.06
C ARG A 473 11.73 -27.11 -8.79
N LEU A 474 11.37 -28.10 -9.60
CA LEU A 474 12.31 -28.80 -10.46
C LEU A 474 13.00 -27.81 -11.41
N GLU A 475 12.24 -26.92 -12.05
CA GLU A 475 12.77 -25.84 -12.91
C GLU A 475 13.67 -24.86 -12.15
N SER A 476 13.36 -24.57 -10.89
CA SER A 476 14.11 -23.60 -10.08
C SER A 476 15.39 -24.18 -9.49
N SER A 477 15.33 -25.37 -8.92
CA SER A 477 16.47 -26.03 -8.26
C SER A 477 16.18 -27.50 -8.00
N GLY A 478 17.04 -28.40 -8.52
CA GLY A 478 16.96 -29.83 -8.25
C GLY A 478 17.03 -30.16 -6.76
N TYR A 479 17.87 -29.45 -5.99
CA TYR A 479 17.97 -29.62 -4.55
C TYR A 479 16.65 -29.30 -3.82
N VAL A 480 16.02 -28.18 -4.15
CA VAL A 480 14.73 -27.78 -3.57
C VAL A 480 13.62 -28.74 -3.98
N PHE A 481 13.67 -29.25 -5.20
CA PHE A 481 12.74 -30.27 -5.69
C PHE A 481 12.85 -31.57 -4.85
N ILE A 482 14.06 -32.12 -4.69
CA ILE A 482 14.30 -33.32 -3.90
C ILE A 482 13.81 -33.15 -2.45
N LYS A 483 14.14 -32.00 -1.82
CA LYS A 483 13.64 -31.68 -0.47
C LYS A 483 12.12 -31.67 -0.38
N SER A 484 11.47 -31.21 -1.41
CA SER A 484 9.99 -31.16 -1.47
C SER A 484 9.40 -32.56 -1.63
N VAL A 485 10.02 -33.39 -2.42
CA VAL A 485 9.66 -34.82 -2.57
C VAL A 485 9.83 -35.56 -1.25
N GLU A 486 10.98 -35.42 -0.59
CA GLU A 486 11.25 -36.05 0.72
C GLU A 486 10.19 -35.65 1.77
N ARG A 487 9.83 -34.37 1.83
CA ARG A 487 8.75 -33.89 2.72
C ARG A 487 7.40 -34.49 2.35
N HIS A 488 7.13 -34.65 1.06
CA HIS A 488 5.90 -35.26 0.60
C HIS A 488 5.79 -36.73 1.03
N ILE A 489 6.83 -37.51 0.83
CA ILE A 489 6.94 -38.90 1.25
C ILE A 489 6.74 -39.01 2.77
N LEU A 490 7.45 -38.21 3.54
CA LEU A 490 7.36 -38.19 5.00
C LEU A 490 5.93 -37.96 5.50
N ARG A 491 5.25 -36.99 4.93
CA ARG A 491 3.85 -36.68 5.27
C ARG A 491 2.90 -37.80 4.88
N ASN A 492 3.13 -38.48 3.79
CA ASN A 492 2.40 -39.70 3.43
C ASN A 492 2.60 -40.78 4.47
N TYR A 493 3.84 -41.01 4.95
CA TYR A 493 4.10 -41.99 6.01
C TYR A 493 3.44 -41.63 7.35
N VAL A 494 3.36 -40.38 7.71
CA VAL A 494 2.61 -39.93 8.91
C VAL A 494 1.13 -40.28 8.80
N PHE A 495 0.52 -40.09 7.60
CA PHE A 495 -0.86 -40.48 7.35
C PHE A 495 -1.04 -41.98 7.35
N LEU A 496 -0.13 -42.75 6.73
CA LEU A 496 -0.14 -44.21 6.75
C LEU A 496 -0.03 -44.76 8.17
N TYR A 497 0.89 -44.22 8.97
CA TYR A 497 1.01 -44.57 10.38
C TYR A 497 -0.30 -44.34 11.16
N ALA A 498 -0.94 -43.21 10.96
CA ALA A 498 -2.20 -42.90 11.61
C ALA A 498 -3.33 -43.84 11.17
N LEU A 499 -3.41 -44.18 9.88
CA LEU A 499 -4.40 -45.13 9.34
C LEU A 499 -4.15 -46.57 9.86
N GLU A 500 -2.90 -47.04 9.84
CA GLU A 500 -2.53 -48.37 10.34
C GLU A 500 -2.80 -48.57 11.83
N GLN A 501 -2.59 -47.51 12.63
CA GLN A 501 -2.81 -47.53 14.07
C GLN A 501 -4.23 -47.11 14.49
N ASN A 502 -5.14 -46.89 13.53
CA ASN A 502 -6.49 -46.34 13.78
C ASN A 502 -6.50 -45.03 14.58
N LEU A 503 -5.49 -44.20 14.39
CA LEU A 503 -5.35 -42.90 15.04
C LEU A 503 -6.00 -41.80 14.18
N PRO A 504 -6.40 -40.64 14.78
CA PRO A 504 -6.91 -39.51 14.01
C PRO A 504 -5.90 -38.96 13.00
N LEU A 505 -6.36 -38.62 11.80
CA LEU A 505 -5.53 -37.99 10.78
C LEU A 505 -5.26 -36.52 11.08
N PRO A 506 -4.00 -36.06 11.00
CA PRO A 506 -3.66 -34.66 11.16
C PRO A 506 -3.95 -33.89 9.87
N ILE A 507 -5.15 -33.33 9.74
CA ILE A 507 -5.50 -32.48 8.62
C ILE A 507 -5.08 -31.06 9.00
N GLY A 508 -4.20 -30.44 8.23
CA GLY A 508 -3.83 -29.05 8.43
C GLY A 508 -5.09 -28.18 8.40
N THR A 509 -5.08 -27.09 9.16
CA THR A 509 -6.19 -26.13 9.14
C THR A 509 -6.38 -25.55 7.76
N GLN A 510 -5.35 -25.70 6.93
CA GLN A 510 -5.43 -25.63 5.47
C GLN A 510 -4.53 -26.70 4.84
N ASP A 511 -5.12 -27.57 4.11
CA ASP A 511 -4.38 -28.44 3.17
C ASP A 511 -3.66 -27.63 2.07
N LEU A 512 -3.79 -26.32 2.06
CA LEU A 512 -3.20 -25.37 1.13
C LEU A 512 -1.94 -24.70 1.65
N GLY A 513 -1.84 -24.44 2.95
CA GLY A 513 -0.75 -23.66 3.55
C GLY A 513 0.49 -24.47 3.90
N ILE A 514 0.43 -25.80 3.85
CA ILE A 514 1.55 -26.68 4.20
C ILE A 514 2.60 -26.78 3.07
N PHE A 515 2.40 -26.02 2.00
CA PHE A 515 3.35 -25.94 0.92
C PHE A 515 4.30 -24.76 1.13
N ASP A 516 5.46 -25.07 1.62
CA ASP A 516 6.71 -24.34 1.52
C ASP A 516 6.66 -22.79 1.50
N PRO A 517 7.46 -22.13 2.36
CA PRO A 517 7.63 -20.68 2.36
C PRO A 517 8.25 -20.09 1.07
N VAL A 518 8.46 -20.88 0.03
CA VAL A 518 9.06 -20.49 -1.25
C VAL A 518 8.04 -20.51 -2.41
N LEU A 519 6.75 -20.33 -2.12
CA LEU A 519 5.80 -20.01 -3.20
C LEU A 519 6.08 -18.57 -3.66
N SER A 520 6.18 -18.39 -4.99
CA SER A 520 6.33 -17.05 -5.57
C SER A 520 5.17 -16.15 -5.12
N ASP A 521 5.43 -14.86 -4.94
CA ASP A 521 4.45 -13.83 -4.55
C ASP A 521 3.11 -13.92 -5.31
N GLN A 522 3.10 -14.49 -6.52
CA GLN A 522 1.92 -14.67 -7.36
C GLN A 522 1.01 -15.83 -6.92
N GLU A 523 1.54 -16.85 -6.23
CA GLU A 523 0.75 -18.00 -5.75
C GLU A 523 0.20 -17.76 -4.34
N TYR A 524 0.80 -16.86 -3.56
CA TYR A 524 0.31 -16.40 -2.26
C TYR A 524 -1.07 -15.75 -2.35
N ASP A 525 -1.36 -15.02 -3.43
CA ASP A 525 -2.64 -14.33 -3.61
C ASP A 525 -3.85 -15.28 -3.71
N PHE A 526 -3.64 -16.53 -4.16
CA PHE A 526 -4.70 -17.55 -4.21
C PHE A 526 -4.90 -18.33 -2.91
N ILE A 527 -3.87 -18.35 -2.07
CA ILE A 527 -3.82 -19.17 -0.85
C ILE A 527 -4.27 -18.35 0.36
N ASN A 528 -4.05 -17.03 0.36
CA ASN A 528 -4.38 -16.12 1.46
C ASN A 528 -5.88 -15.89 1.66
N ASP A 529 -6.75 -16.34 0.76
CA ASP A 529 -8.19 -16.17 0.88
C ASP A 529 -8.82 -17.00 2.01
N ALA A 530 -8.12 -17.92 2.60
CA ALA A 530 -8.71 -18.85 3.54
C ALA A 530 -8.30 -18.70 5.02
N ASN A 531 -7.05 -18.41 5.43
CA ASN A 531 -6.69 -18.29 6.87
C ASN A 531 -5.32 -17.65 7.15
N ASP A 532 -5.32 -16.48 7.78
CA ASP A 532 -4.14 -15.73 8.19
C ASP A 532 -3.41 -16.23 9.48
N ASN A 533 -3.94 -17.24 10.17
CA ASN A 533 -3.38 -17.73 11.44
C ASN A 533 -2.24 -18.75 11.31
N GLU A 534 -1.74 -19.03 10.11
CA GLU A 534 -0.97 -20.27 9.83
C GLU A 534 0.51 -20.10 9.53
N ILE A 535 1.01 -18.87 9.38
CA ILE A 535 2.43 -18.66 9.05
C ILE A 535 3.35 -19.08 10.22
N GLU A 536 2.96 -18.80 11.47
CA GLU A 536 3.74 -19.24 12.64
C GLU A 536 3.75 -20.77 12.81
N ASN A 537 2.66 -21.42 12.42
CA ASN A 537 2.52 -22.87 12.53
C ASN A 537 3.29 -23.62 11.42
N ASN A 538 3.48 -23.01 10.25
CA ASN A 538 4.22 -23.61 9.16
C ASN A 538 5.73 -23.62 9.40
N GLU A 539 6.31 -22.60 10.06
CA GLU A 539 7.73 -22.60 10.45
C GLU A 539 8.03 -23.78 11.37
N PHE A 540 7.20 -24.02 12.39
CA PHE A 540 7.37 -25.16 13.30
C PHE A 540 7.28 -26.50 12.58
N VAL A 541 6.30 -26.70 11.69
CA VAL A 541 6.12 -27.94 10.93
C VAL A 541 7.30 -28.18 9.99
N ASN A 542 7.81 -27.14 9.33
CA ASN A 542 8.95 -27.24 8.44
C ASN A 542 10.27 -27.49 9.20
N GLU A 543 10.51 -26.82 10.33
CA GLU A 543 11.67 -27.08 11.19
C GLU A 543 11.71 -28.52 11.70
N VAL A 544 10.57 -29.07 12.14
CA VAL A 544 10.46 -30.46 12.58
C VAL A 544 10.75 -31.41 11.41
N GLN A 545 10.22 -31.14 10.23
CA GLN A 545 10.42 -31.97 9.06
C GLN A 545 11.87 -31.95 8.57
N ASP A 546 12.52 -30.79 8.49
CA ASP A 546 13.90 -30.66 8.04
C ASP A 546 14.90 -31.37 8.97
N LYS A 547 14.60 -31.46 10.25
CA LYS A 547 15.43 -32.18 11.23
C LYS A 547 15.44 -33.69 11.00
N TYR A 548 14.34 -34.28 10.51
CA TYR A 548 14.14 -35.72 10.41
C TYR A 548 14.31 -36.30 8.99
N VAL A 549 14.41 -35.47 7.96
CA VAL A 549 14.55 -35.88 6.56
C VAL A 549 15.84 -36.69 6.26
N LYS A 550 16.84 -36.64 7.13
CA LYS A 550 18.09 -37.39 6.96
C LYS A 550 18.04 -38.85 7.44
N SER A 551 16.94 -39.29 8.05
CA SER A 551 16.73 -40.61 8.61
C SER A 551 15.78 -41.46 7.77
N ASN A 552 15.57 -42.73 8.13
CA ASN A 552 14.59 -43.58 7.47
C ASN A 552 13.18 -43.02 7.70
N LEU A 553 12.61 -42.40 6.69
CA LEU A 553 11.36 -41.63 6.73
C LEU A 553 10.18 -42.43 7.32
N LYS A 554 10.10 -43.73 7.01
CA LYS A 554 9.05 -44.61 7.54
C LYS A 554 9.15 -44.81 9.05
N LYS A 555 10.38 -44.95 9.58
CA LYS A 555 10.62 -45.12 11.03
C LYS A 555 10.33 -43.87 11.83
N GLU A 556 10.54 -42.72 11.24
CA GLU A 556 10.32 -41.40 11.89
C GLU A 556 8.87 -40.98 11.92
N ALA A 557 7.99 -41.59 11.12
CA ALA A 557 6.57 -41.22 11.04
C ALA A 557 5.86 -41.20 12.39
N SER A 558 6.16 -42.18 13.25
CA SER A 558 5.60 -42.27 14.61
C SER A 558 6.03 -41.11 15.51
N ASN A 559 7.32 -40.76 15.46
CA ASN A 559 7.86 -39.66 16.27
C ASN A 559 7.25 -38.32 15.84
N ILE A 560 7.15 -38.10 14.53
CA ILE A 560 6.59 -36.89 13.95
C ILE A 560 5.08 -36.78 14.24
N TYR A 561 4.35 -37.90 14.14
CA TYR A 561 2.94 -37.90 14.54
C TYR A 561 2.77 -37.50 16.02
N GLY A 562 3.65 -38.00 16.90
CA GLY A 562 3.68 -37.63 18.32
C GLY A 562 3.97 -36.15 18.53
N LEU A 563 4.90 -35.57 17.75
CA LEU A 563 5.21 -34.13 17.77
C LEU A 563 4.04 -33.30 17.30
N TYR A 564 3.35 -33.68 16.21
CA TYR A 564 2.15 -32.99 15.74
C TYR A 564 1.05 -32.95 16.80
N LYS A 565 0.87 -34.08 17.52
CA LYS A 565 -0.15 -34.17 18.58
C LYS A 565 0.20 -33.30 19.80
N ASN A 566 1.47 -33.26 20.19
CA ASN A 566 1.90 -32.60 21.43
C ASN A 566 2.15 -31.09 21.25
N LYS A 567 2.74 -30.66 20.15
CA LYS A 567 3.14 -29.27 19.91
C LYS A 567 2.32 -28.55 18.83
N GLY A 568 1.71 -29.31 17.91
CA GLY A 568 0.94 -28.77 16.79
C GLY A 568 -0.56 -28.64 17.03
N GLY A 569 -1.05 -28.67 18.27
CA GLY A 569 -2.47 -28.78 18.61
C GLY A 569 -3.41 -27.71 18.02
N LYS A 570 -2.89 -26.53 17.67
CA LYS A 570 -3.65 -25.48 16.97
C LYS A 570 -3.47 -25.48 15.44
N SER A 571 -2.45 -26.20 14.94
CA SER A 571 -2.08 -26.25 13.52
C SER A 571 -2.79 -27.36 12.76
N PHE A 572 -3.36 -28.31 13.46
CA PHE A 572 -4.01 -29.47 12.86
C PHE A 572 -5.42 -29.62 13.38
N ARG A 573 -6.36 -29.88 12.47
CA ARG A 573 -7.68 -30.42 12.78
C ARG A 573 -7.60 -31.94 12.70
N TRP A 574 -8.17 -32.62 13.65
CA TRP A 574 -8.04 -34.07 13.79
C TRP A 574 -9.31 -34.77 13.36
N VAL A 575 -9.20 -35.69 12.40
CA VAL A 575 -10.36 -36.44 11.86
C VAL A 575 -10.12 -37.93 12.03
N ARG A 576 -11.13 -38.64 12.48
CA ARG A 576 -11.06 -40.10 12.70
C ARG A 576 -10.69 -40.84 11.41
N SER A 577 -9.71 -41.75 11.50
CA SER A 577 -9.21 -42.52 10.36
C SER A 577 -10.26 -43.46 9.76
N ASN A 578 -11.20 -43.99 10.58
CA ASN A 578 -12.25 -44.89 10.14
C ASN A 578 -13.29 -44.23 9.21
N LEU A 579 -13.25 -42.93 9.02
CA LEU A 579 -14.06 -42.23 8.04
C LEU A 579 -13.56 -42.36 6.61
N PHE A 580 -12.35 -42.92 6.41
CA PHE A 580 -11.73 -43.01 5.10
C PHE A 580 -11.66 -44.46 4.61
N LYS A 581 -11.77 -44.65 3.29
CA LYS A 581 -11.68 -45.92 2.61
C LYS A 581 -10.26 -46.48 2.65
N THR A 582 -10.11 -47.81 2.62
CA THR A 582 -8.81 -48.49 2.46
C THR A 582 -8.03 -48.06 1.22
N LEU A 583 -8.71 -47.60 0.19
CA LEU A 583 -8.14 -47.02 -1.03
C LEU A 583 -7.22 -45.82 -0.72
N LEU A 584 -7.45 -45.05 0.35
CA LEU A 584 -6.54 -43.99 0.77
C LEU A 584 -5.17 -44.51 1.13
N MET A 585 -5.10 -45.62 1.92
CA MET A 585 -3.82 -46.26 2.27
C MET A 585 -3.10 -46.77 1.04
N GLN A 586 -3.83 -47.37 0.11
CA GLN A 586 -3.25 -47.88 -1.12
C GLN A 586 -2.61 -46.77 -1.94
N HIS A 587 -3.33 -45.69 -2.24
CA HIS A 587 -2.81 -44.59 -3.04
C HIS A 587 -1.68 -43.81 -2.36
N LEU A 588 -1.66 -43.74 -1.01
CA LEU A 588 -0.53 -43.14 -0.28
C LEU A 588 0.73 -44.01 -0.40
N ASN A 589 0.60 -45.36 -0.37
CA ASN A 589 1.71 -46.25 -0.60
C ASN A 589 2.20 -46.22 -2.05
N ASP A 590 1.28 -46.19 -3.02
CA ASP A 590 1.62 -46.13 -4.44
C ASP A 590 2.41 -44.84 -4.73
N ASP A 591 1.94 -43.68 -4.20
CA ASP A 591 2.63 -42.39 -4.33
C ASP A 591 4.03 -42.43 -3.69
N ASN A 592 4.20 -43.06 -2.50
CA ASN A 592 5.51 -43.15 -1.86
C ASN A 592 6.45 -44.06 -2.65
N GLN A 593 5.97 -45.21 -3.09
CA GLN A 593 6.77 -46.17 -3.89
C GLN A 593 7.23 -45.52 -5.23
N ALA A 594 6.39 -44.69 -5.83
CA ALA A 594 6.74 -43.99 -7.07
C ALA A 594 7.75 -42.85 -6.85
N LEU A 595 7.76 -42.22 -5.65
CA LEU A 595 8.63 -41.08 -5.32
C LEU A 595 9.98 -41.52 -4.69
N GLU A 596 10.06 -42.67 -4.03
CA GLU A 596 11.30 -43.28 -3.49
C GLU A 596 12.16 -43.87 -4.61
#